data_c83db3c96537b7ef0f740ac3c79f5814
#
_entry.id   c83db3c96537b7ef0f740ac3c79f5814
#
_cell.length_a   1.000
_cell.length_b   1.000
_cell.length_c   1.000
_cell.angle_alpha   90.00
_cell.angle_beta   90.00
_cell.angle_gamma   90.00
#
_symmetry.space_group_name_H-M   'P 1'
#
loop_
_entity.id
_entity.type
_entity.pdbx_description
1 polymer ?
#
loop_
_entity_poly.entity_id
_entity_poly.type
_entity_poly.pdbx_seq_one_letter_code
_entity_poly.pdbx_strand_id
1 'polypeptide(L)'
;MRPYSIVALLLLGFNAAAASDATLLESIAMVESGQNRKAIGKAGERGMYQVNKAAWDDANKRLEAEGHYHFQWSKWRDATAQDMIAASHLRWIRANFKRLGKADPTPEQVALVWNVGWTGAVDRNFALNDYAIRVGNLFHLSQLNK
;
A
#
# COMPACT_ATOMS: atom_id res chain seq x y z
N MET A 1 -31.33 26.79 -0.48
CA MET A 1 -30.28 25.75 -0.61
C MET A 1 -29.15 26.11 0.32
N ARG A 2 -28.89 25.30 1.32
CA ARG A 2 -27.82 25.54 2.30
C ARG A 2 -26.52 24.94 1.77
N PRO A 3 -25.38 25.66 1.69
CA PRO A 3 -24.14 25.19 1.06
C PRO A 3 -23.36 24.14 1.90
N TYR A 4 -23.92 23.65 3.01
CA TYR A 4 -23.23 22.76 3.95
C TYR A 4 -23.22 21.28 3.54
N SER A 5 -24.08 20.85 2.61
CA SER A 5 -24.22 19.42 2.25
C SER A 5 -23.10 18.89 1.36
N ILE A 6 -22.50 19.73 0.51
CA ILE A 6 -21.46 19.31 -0.46
C ILE A 6 -20.10 19.13 0.23
N VAL A 7 -19.78 19.99 1.22
CA VAL A 7 -18.51 19.91 1.96
C VAL A 7 -18.47 18.68 2.86
N ALA A 8 -19.60 18.32 3.48
CA ALA A 8 -19.70 17.14 4.34
C ALA A 8 -19.53 15.83 3.53
N LEU A 9 -20.06 15.78 2.31
CA LEU A 9 -19.94 14.59 1.45
C LEU A 9 -18.50 14.38 0.93
N LEU A 10 -17.79 15.47 0.62
CA LEU A 10 -16.37 15.43 0.23
C LEU A 10 -15.46 14.99 1.38
N LEU A 11 -15.73 15.43 2.61
CA LEU A 11 -14.98 15.04 3.80
C LEU A 11 -15.20 13.56 4.17
N LEU A 12 -16.42 13.06 4.04
CA LEU A 12 -16.73 11.66 4.29
C LEU A 12 -16.06 10.73 3.27
N GLY A 13 -16.02 11.12 1.99
CA GLY A 13 -15.33 10.37 0.94
C GLY A 13 -13.81 10.31 1.16
N PHE A 14 -13.19 11.40 1.61
CA PHE A 14 -11.76 11.45 1.90
C PHE A 14 -11.38 10.57 3.09
N ASN A 15 -12.18 10.60 4.14
CA ASN A 15 -11.97 9.77 5.33
C ASN A 15 -12.18 8.28 5.05
N ALA A 16 -13.17 7.92 4.23
CA ALA A 16 -13.44 6.53 3.85
C ALA A 16 -12.30 5.95 3.00
N ALA A 17 -11.76 6.70 2.03
CA ALA A 17 -10.63 6.27 1.21
C ALA A 17 -9.35 6.08 2.05
N ALA A 18 -9.04 7.00 2.96
CA ALA A 18 -7.89 6.89 3.86
C ALA A 18 -8.03 5.69 4.83
N ALA A 19 -9.22 5.45 5.38
CA ALA A 19 -9.51 4.30 6.22
C ALA A 19 -9.38 2.98 5.44
N SER A 20 -9.80 2.95 4.16
CA SER A 20 -9.65 1.81 3.27
C SER A 20 -8.17 1.50 2.97
N ASP A 21 -7.35 2.52 2.73
CA ASP A 21 -5.91 2.37 2.50
C ASP A 21 -5.18 1.84 3.74
N ALA A 22 -5.50 2.35 4.93
CA ALA A 22 -4.95 1.84 6.18
C ALA A 22 -5.28 0.35 6.37
N THR A 23 -6.52 -0.05 6.16
CA THR A 23 -6.96 -1.45 6.25
C THR A 23 -6.26 -2.35 5.23
N LEU A 24 -6.06 -1.86 4.01
CA LEU A 24 -5.34 -2.61 2.98
C LEU A 24 -3.87 -2.82 3.38
N LEU A 25 -3.19 -1.80 3.88
CA LEU A 25 -1.82 -1.91 4.37
C LEU A 25 -1.72 -2.86 5.57
N GLU A 26 -2.67 -2.84 6.49
CA GLU A 26 -2.76 -3.81 7.60
C GLU A 26 -2.89 -5.25 7.08
N SER A 27 -3.71 -5.47 6.06
CA SER A 27 -3.90 -6.80 5.43
C SER A 27 -2.63 -7.28 4.74
N ILE A 28 -1.92 -6.39 4.03
CA ILE A 28 -0.60 -6.67 3.46
C ILE A 28 0.39 -7.03 4.57
N ALA A 29 0.51 -6.21 5.60
CA ALA A 29 1.42 -6.45 6.72
C ALA A 29 1.16 -7.79 7.42
N MET A 30 -0.11 -8.18 7.56
CA MET A 30 -0.48 -9.47 8.14
C MET A 30 0.04 -10.64 7.30
N VAL A 31 -0.13 -10.59 5.98
CA VAL A 31 0.34 -11.66 5.07
C VAL A 31 1.87 -11.67 4.96
N GLU A 32 2.51 -10.50 4.94
CA GLU A 32 3.97 -10.38 4.78
C GLU A 32 4.75 -10.86 6.00
N SER A 33 4.31 -10.51 7.19
CA SER A 33 5.11 -10.74 8.40
C SER A 33 4.32 -11.02 9.68
N GLY A 34 2.99 -11.15 9.61
CA GLY A 34 2.14 -11.15 10.80
C GLY A 34 2.23 -9.83 11.58
N GLN A 35 2.37 -8.70 10.87
CA GLN A 35 2.54 -7.35 11.41
C GLN A 35 3.83 -7.16 12.25
N ASN A 36 4.86 -7.95 12.00
CA ASN A 36 6.12 -7.87 12.72
C ASN A 36 7.03 -6.77 12.15
N ARG A 37 7.13 -5.64 12.82
CA ARG A 37 7.99 -4.52 12.41
C ARG A 37 9.50 -4.85 12.41
N LYS A 38 9.91 -5.94 13.05
CA LYS A 38 11.32 -6.37 13.12
C LYS A 38 11.63 -7.52 12.15
N ALA A 39 10.67 -7.90 11.31
CA ALA A 39 10.85 -9.01 10.38
C ALA A 39 11.96 -8.73 9.36
N ILE A 40 12.71 -9.78 9.05
CA ILE A 40 13.73 -9.80 8.00
C ILE A 40 13.39 -10.94 7.07
N GLY A 41 13.13 -10.62 5.81
CA GLY A 41 12.80 -11.59 4.77
C GLY A 41 14.03 -12.35 4.25
N LYS A 42 13.79 -13.45 3.56
CA LYS A 42 14.85 -14.33 3.02
C LYS A 42 15.71 -13.66 1.96
N ALA A 43 15.15 -12.74 1.20
CA ALA A 43 15.87 -11.97 0.16
C ALA A 43 16.30 -10.57 0.66
N GLY A 44 16.23 -10.33 1.96
CA GLY A 44 16.68 -9.10 2.56
C GLY A 44 15.62 -8.02 2.75
N GLU A 45 14.35 -8.34 2.53
CA GLU A 45 13.20 -7.47 2.81
C GLU A 45 13.16 -7.13 4.30
N ARG A 46 12.58 -5.98 4.64
CA ARG A 46 12.56 -5.46 6.01
C ARG A 46 11.17 -5.00 6.44
N GLY A 47 10.95 -5.17 7.74
CA GLY A 47 9.82 -4.61 8.45
C GLY A 47 8.51 -5.34 8.22
N MET A 48 7.43 -4.78 8.73
CA MET A 48 6.15 -5.48 8.71
C MET A 48 5.55 -5.60 7.30
N TYR A 49 5.94 -4.72 6.37
CA TYR A 49 5.48 -4.74 4.98
C TYR A 49 6.44 -5.45 4.03
N GLN A 50 7.55 -6.00 4.54
CA GLN A 50 8.59 -6.73 3.78
C GLN A 50 9.05 -5.97 2.53
N VAL A 51 9.41 -4.70 2.72
CA VAL A 51 9.90 -3.83 1.65
C VAL A 51 11.38 -4.12 1.41
N ASN A 52 11.78 -4.30 0.15
CA ASN A 52 13.19 -4.40 -0.22
C ASN A 52 13.84 -3.02 -0.36
N LYS A 53 15.19 -3.00 -0.39
CA LYS A 53 15.93 -1.73 -0.42
C LYS A 53 15.60 -0.89 -1.66
N ALA A 54 15.44 -1.48 -2.83
CA ALA A 54 15.14 -0.75 -4.06
C ALA A 54 13.78 -0.04 -3.97
N ALA A 55 12.74 -0.75 -3.51
CA ALA A 55 11.42 -0.17 -3.29
C ALA A 55 11.42 0.91 -2.20
N TRP A 56 12.22 0.72 -1.15
CA TRP A 56 12.45 1.72 -0.11
C TRP A 56 13.05 3.01 -0.67
N ASP A 57 14.13 2.88 -1.44
CA ASP A 57 14.81 4.02 -2.06
C ASP A 57 13.89 4.76 -3.04
N ASP A 58 13.10 4.04 -3.83
CA ASP A 58 12.14 4.65 -4.76
C ASP A 58 10.98 5.35 -4.02
N ALA A 59 10.51 4.79 -2.90
CA ALA A 59 9.53 5.46 -2.06
C ALA A 59 10.09 6.74 -1.43
N ASN A 60 11.34 6.73 -0.99
CA ASN A 60 12.03 7.94 -0.49
C ASN A 60 12.08 9.05 -1.54
N LYS A 61 12.47 8.74 -2.77
CA LYS A 61 12.49 9.75 -3.86
C LYS A 61 11.12 10.43 -4.04
N ARG A 62 10.04 9.66 -3.93
CA ARG A 62 8.68 10.20 -4.02
C ARG A 62 8.33 11.05 -2.81
N LEU A 63 8.67 10.60 -1.61
CA LEU A 63 8.44 11.34 -0.36
C LEU A 63 9.22 12.66 -0.35
N GLU A 64 10.47 12.67 -0.79
CA GLU A 64 11.27 13.90 -0.92
C GLU A 64 10.67 14.88 -1.92
N ALA A 65 10.18 14.38 -3.07
CA ALA A 65 9.47 15.21 -4.05
C ALA A 65 8.16 15.80 -3.50
N GLU A 66 7.54 15.16 -2.50
CA GLU A 66 6.37 15.63 -1.77
C GLU A 66 6.74 16.54 -0.57
N GLY A 67 8.02 16.81 -0.33
CA GLY A 67 8.51 17.64 0.77
C GLY A 67 8.64 16.93 2.11
N HIS A 68 8.66 15.61 2.11
CA HIS A 68 8.85 14.80 3.30
C HIS A 68 10.32 14.45 3.57
N TYR A 69 10.57 13.90 4.75
CA TYR A 69 11.88 13.43 5.18
C TYR A 69 12.37 12.25 4.37
N HIS A 70 13.69 12.16 4.18
CA HIS A 70 14.37 10.96 3.70
C HIS A 70 14.59 9.97 4.84
N PHE A 71 14.02 8.78 4.73
CA PHE A 71 14.21 7.70 5.71
C PHE A 71 15.36 6.80 5.30
N GLN A 72 16.51 6.92 5.97
CA GLN A 72 17.67 6.08 5.69
C GLN A 72 17.33 4.59 5.85
N TRP A 73 17.84 3.75 4.98
CA TRP A 73 17.65 2.30 5.05
C TRP A 73 18.11 1.69 6.39
N SER A 74 19.18 2.21 6.99
CA SER A 74 19.67 1.77 8.31
C SER A 74 18.64 1.97 9.44
N LYS A 75 17.63 2.84 9.23
CA LYS A 75 16.54 3.14 10.17
C LYS A 75 15.27 2.35 9.87
N TRP A 76 15.36 1.28 9.10
CA TRP A 76 14.20 0.49 8.68
C TRP A 76 13.32 -0.03 9.83
N ARG A 77 13.83 -0.09 11.07
CA ARG A 77 13.05 -0.48 12.25
C ARG A 77 12.13 0.62 12.78
N ASP A 78 12.31 1.85 12.33
CA ASP A 78 11.44 2.96 12.72
C ASP A 78 10.01 2.75 12.18
N ALA A 79 9.03 2.82 13.09
CA ALA A 79 7.64 2.56 12.75
C ALA A 79 7.08 3.60 11.76
N THR A 80 7.40 4.88 11.99
CA THR A 80 6.96 5.97 11.12
C THR A 80 7.55 5.82 9.73
N ALA A 81 8.84 5.48 9.65
CA ALA A 81 9.49 5.23 8.36
C ALA A 81 8.80 4.11 7.58
N GLN A 82 8.53 2.96 8.21
CA GLN A 82 7.85 1.85 7.56
C GLN A 82 6.47 2.26 7.02
N ASP A 83 5.68 2.97 7.84
CA ASP A 83 4.33 3.38 7.46
C ASP A 83 4.34 4.40 6.33
N MET A 84 5.24 5.39 6.36
CA MET A 84 5.39 6.39 5.31
C MET A 84 5.87 5.78 3.98
N ILE A 85 6.83 4.89 4.03
CA ILE A 85 7.34 4.15 2.86
C ILE A 85 6.22 3.29 2.25
N ALA A 86 5.49 2.55 3.07
CA ALA A 86 4.38 1.72 2.60
C ALA A 86 3.26 2.54 1.96
N ALA A 87 2.87 3.65 2.60
CA ALA A 87 1.86 4.56 2.05
C ALA A 87 2.30 5.19 0.72
N SER A 88 3.58 5.60 0.60
CA SER A 88 4.14 6.10 -0.66
C SER A 88 4.10 5.04 -1.76
N HIS A 89 4.43 3.79 -1.44
CA HIS A 89 4.39 2.69 -2.39
C HIS A 89 2.96 2.38 -2.85
N LEU A 90 1.99 2.38 -1.95
CA LEU A 90 0.58 2.21 -2.28
C LEU A 90 0.07 3.30 -3.24
N ARG A 91 0.38 4.57 -2.95
CA ARG A 91 0.01 5.69 -3.84
C ARG A 91 0.63 5.53 -5.24
N TRP A 92 1.89 5.08 -5.31
CA TRP A 92 2.56 4.81 -6.57
C TRP A 92 1.87 3.70 -7.38
N ILE A 93 1.43 2.62 -6.73
CA ILE A 93 0.67 1.55 -7.39
C ILE A 93 -0.61 2.12 -8.01
N ARG A 94 -1.42 2.84 -7.23
CA ARG A 94 -2.67 3.47 -7.72
C ARG A 94 -2.41 4.43 -8.89
N ALA A 95 -1.36 5.25 -8.79
CA ALA A 95 -0.98 6.18 -9.86
C ALA A 95 -0.60 5.45 -11.17
N ASN A 96 0.01 4.27 -11.09
CA ASN A 96 0.32 3.48 -12.26
C ASN A 96 -0.95 2.93 -12.95
N PHE A 97 -1.92 2.44 -12.19
CA PHE A 97 -3.22 2.04 -12.76
C PHE A 97 -3.92 3.21 -13.46
N LYS A 98 -3.93 4.38 -12.83
CA LYS A 98 -4.51 5.59 -13.43
C LYS A 98 -3.80 5.98 -14.74
N ARG A 99 -2.46 5.90 -14.80
CA ARG A 99 -1.69 6.17 -16.03
C ARG A 99 -2.01 5.22 -17.17
N LEU A 100 -2.40 3.99 -16.88
CA LEU A 100 -2.88 3.04 -17.88
C LEU A 100 -4.34 3.29 -18.32
N GLY A 101 -4.99 4.32 -17.80
CA GLY A 101 -6.41 4.57 -18.06
C GLY A 101 -7.33 3.51 -17.44
N LYS A 102 -6.83 2.76 -16.45
CA LYS A 102 -7.61 1.75 -15.73
C LYS A 102 -8.36 2.39 -14.56
N ALA A 103 -9.44 1.71 -14.13
CA ALA A 103 -10.13 2.04 -12.89
C ALA A 103 -9.17 1.92 -11.68
N ASP A 104 -9.57 2.51 -10.55
CA ASP A 104 -8.84 2.35 -9.29
C ASP A 104 -8.70 0.84 -8.96
N PRO A 105 -7.49 0.36 -8.63
CA PRO A 105 -7.26 -1.06 -8.47
C PRO A 105 -8.01 -1.64 -7.28
N THR A 106 -8.44 -2.89 -7.41
CA THR A 106 -8.98 -3.66 -6.28
C THR A 106 -7.88 -3.95 -5.24
N PRO A 107 -8.24 -4.28 -4.00
CA PRO A 107 -7.27 -4.71 -2.99
C PRO A 107 -6.36 -5.85 -3.47
N GLU A 108 -6.91 -6.82 -4.19
CA GLU A 108 -6.18 -7.95 -4.76
C GLU A 108 -5.19 -7.51 -5.84
N GLN A 109 -5.56 -6.57 -6.68
CA GLN A 109 -4.68 -6.02 -7.71
C GLN A 109 -3.52 -5.23 -7.10
N VAL A 110 -3.78 -4.44 -6.06
CA VAL A 110 -2.73 -3.77 -5.28
C VAL A 110 -1.77 -4.80 -4.68
N ALA A 111 -2.30 -5.82 -4.03
CA ALA A 111 -1.52 -6.88 -3.40
C ALA A 111 -0.69 -7.65 -4.44
N LEU A 112 -1.23 -7.92 -5.62
CA LEU A 112 -0.47 -8.55 -6.70
C LEU A 112 0.76 -7.72 -7.07
N VAL A 113 0.58 -6.42 -7.30
CA VAL A 113 1.71 -5.52 -7.63
C VAL A 113 2.70 -5.43 -6.49
N TRP A 114 2.22 -5.41 -5.24
CA TRP A 114 3.08 -5.44 -4.05
C TRP A 114 4.01 -6.65 -4.04
N ASN A 115 3.47 -7.82 -4.34
CA ASN A 115 4.17 -9.10 -4.29
C ASN A 115 5.13 -9.34 -5.48
N VAL A 116 4.67 -9.08 -6.71
CA VAL A 116 5.42 -9.43 -7.93
C VAL A 116 6.04 -8.22 -8.64
N GLY A 117 5.82 -7.01 -8.14
CA GLY A 117 6.20 -5.77 -8.79
C GLY A 117 5.30 -5.39 -9.97
N TRP A 118 5.46 -4.15 -10.45
CA TRP A 118 4.64 -3.66 -11.56
C TRP A 118 4.83 -4.46 -12.85
N THR A 119 6.08 -4.68 -13.26
CA THR A 119 6.40 -5.45 -14.46
C THR A 119 5.85 -6.87 -14.37
N GLY A 120 6.04 -7.54 -13.23
CA GLY A 120 5.52 -8.89 -13.02
C GLY A 120 4.00 -8.97 -13.07
N ALA A 121 3.29 -7.94 -12.62
CA ALA A 121 1.84 -7.87 -12.71
C ALA A 121 1.36 -7.65 -14.16
N VAL A 122 2.03 -6.77 -14.90
CA VAL A 122 1.75 -6.51 -16.32
C VAL A 122 1.99 -7.76 -17.16
N ASP A 123 3.13 -8.43 -17.00
CA ASP A 123 3.51 -9.63 -17.76
C ASP A 123 2.50 -10.77 -17.62
N ARG A 124 1.83 -10.87 -16.47
CA ARG A 124 0.76 -11.84 -16.23
C ARG A 124 -0.64 -11.29 -16.48
N ASN A 125 -0.75 -10.14 -17.15
CA ASN A 125 -2.01 -9.46 -17.41
C ASN A 125 -2.89 -9.31 -16.15
N PHE A 126 -2.26 -9.01 -15.01
CA PHE A 126 -2.88 -8.85 -13.68
C PHE A 126 -3.64 -10.10 -13.20
N ALA A 127 -3.30 -11.30 -13.67
CA ALA A 127 -3.85 -12.55 -13.13
C ALA A 127 -3.45 -12.70 -11.67
N LEU A 128 -4.44 -12.87 -10.80
CA LEU A 128 -4.24 -12.95 -9.35
C LEU A 128 -3.51 -14.24 -8.97
N ASN A 129 -2.64 -14.14 -7.98
CA ASN A 129 -1.98 -15.26 -7.33
C ASN A 129 -2.53 -15.49 -5.91
N ASP A 130 -2.12 -16.57 -5.25
CA ASP A 130 -2.59 -16.92 -3.90
C ASP A 130 -2.30 -15.83 -2.87
N TYR A 131 -1.17 -15.13 -3.00
CA TYR A 131 -0.82 -14.00 -2.14
C TYR A 131 -1.87 -12.89 -2.25
N ALA A 132 -2.17 -12.47 -3.47
CA ALA A 132 -3.15 -11.40 -3.74
C ALA A 132 -4.54 -11.77 -3.21
N ILE A 133 -4.95 -13.02 -3.41
CA ILE A 133 -6.23 -13.54 -2.91
C ILE A 133 -6.26 -13.52 -1.37
N ARG A 134 -5.18 -13.94 -0.70
CA ARG A 134 -5.10 -13.92 0.78
C ARG A 134 -5.22 -12.51 1.34
N VAL A 135 -4.52 -11.54 0.76
CA VAL A 135 -4.63 -10.13 1.18
C VAL A 135 -6.05 -9.62 0.97
N GLY A 136 -6.63 -9.87 -0.20
CA GLY A 136 -8.01 -9.47 -0.51
C GLY A 136 -9.02 -10.05 0.48
N ASN A 137 -8.91 -11.33 0.81
CA ASN A 137 -9.79 -11.97 1.79
C ASN A 137 -9.71 -11.31 3.17
N LEU A 138 -8.49 -11.00 3.67
CA LEU A 138 -8.32 -10.30 4.94
C LEU A 138 -8.92 -8.89 4.90
N PHE A 139 -8.69 -8.16 3.80
CA PHE A 139 -9.27 -6.85 3.61
C PHE A 139 -10.81 -6.89 3.68
N HIS A 140 -11.44 -7.77 2.91
CA HIS A 140 -12.90 -7.89 2.87
C HIS A 140 -13.49 -8.33 4.20
N LEU A 141 -12.86 -9.27 4.90
CA LEU A 141 -13.28 -9.68 6.24
C LEU A 141 -13.25 -8.52 7.23
N SER A 142 -12.24 -7.66 7.16
CA SER A 142 -12.13 -6.50 8.04
C SER A 142 -13.20 -5.43 7.79
N GLN A 143 -13.78 -5.39 6.58
CA GLN A 143 -14.90 -4.49 6.28
C GLN A 143 -16.24 -4.98 6.84
N LEU A 144 -16.39 -6.29 7.05
CA LEU A 144 -17.62 -6.87 7.62
C LEU A 144 -17.75 -6.64 9.12
N ASN A 145 -16.64 -6.30 9.80
CA ASN A 145 -16.59 -6.12 11.26
C ASN A 145 -16.65 -4.64 11.70
N LYS A 146 -16.93 -3.73 10.77
CA LYS A 146 -17.13 -2.29 11.00
C LYS A 146 -18.60 -1.91 10.93
#